data_b55e4c7b7f9bc824e73e3e261a409771
#
_entry.id   b55e4c7b7f9bc824e73e3e261a409771
#
_cell.length_a   1.000
_cell.length_b   1.000
_cell.length_c   1.000
_cell.angle_alpha   90.00
_cell.angle_beta   90.00
_cell.angle_gamma   90.00
#
_symmetry.space_group_name_H-M   'P 1'
#
loop_
_entity.id
_entity.type
_entity.pdbx_description
1 polymer ?
#
loop_
_entity_poly.entity_id
_entity_poly.type
_entity_poly.pdbx_seq_one_letter_code
_entity_poly.pdbx_strand_id
1 'polypeptide(L)'
;KVRITIQAGVLAVSGPASLTVGSGSEVAFQVSIRAELRAPEGQHQVSISAEVTMANGIPVTSDPTSYNIMAIIRQFSRLRVASEVAFLQLRPKVDYNLIFDVYNDGNAMDRFNIEVQNYDELNDEGFQLSIPLVSVEIESMAPPEKIRVQMRTPKNQGWTDKYFSLQFKATSEYSVRTEGIPNYQIQTMTVYIRGVYLPGFEFIGTMMMTALAAAAFAGRTSRESDDESELVELDSRIF
;
A
#
# COMPACT_ATOMS: atom_id res chain seq x y z
N LYS A 1 9.79 -52.26 -25.49
CA LYS A 1 10.01 -50.91 -24.98
C LYS A 1 8.70 -50.14 -25.09
N VAL A 2 8.35 -49.45 -24.06
CA VAL A 2 7.13 -48.64 -23.97
C VAL A 2 7.53 -47.18 -23.86
N ARG A 3 6.93 -46.29 -24.65
CA ARG A 3 7.04 -44.86 -24.54
C ARG A 3 5.97 -44.36 -23.59
N ILE A 4 6.34 -43.48 -22.68
CA ILE A 4 5.40 -42.82 -21.77
C ILE A 4 5.31 -41.34 -22.16
N THR A 5 4.09 -40.87 -22.39
CA THR A 5 3.81 -39.46 -22.68
C THR A 5 2.87 -38.91 -21.59
N ILE A 6 3.25 -37.80 -20.98
CA ILE A 6 2.48 -37.17 -19.90
C ILE A 6 2.06 -35.79 -20.38
N GLN A 7 0.76 -35.49 -20.32
CA GLN A 7 0.17 -34.20 -20.66
C GLN A 7 -0.59 -33.68 -19.46
N ALA A 8 -0.29 -32.48 -19.03
CA ALA A 8 -0.83 -31.93 -17.76
C ALA A 8 -1.23 -30.45 -17.80
N GLY A 9 -1.32 -29.87 -19.00
CA GLY A 9 -1.74 -28.47 -19.16
C GLY A 9 -0.84 -27.50 -18.39
N VAL A 10 -1.40 -26.85 -17.37
CA VAL A 10 -0.71 -25.85 -16.53
C VAL A 10 0.12 -26.44 -15.38
N LEU A 11 0.15 -27.77 -15.26
CA LEU A 11 0.91 -28.46 -14.22
C LEU A 11 2.28 -28.88 -14.75
N ALA A 12 3.31 -28.66 -13.95
CA ALA A 12 4.62 -29.21 -14.22
C ALA A 12 4.63 -30.71 -13.89
N VAL A 13 5.05 -31.54 -14.83
CA VAL A 13 5.10 -32.99 -14.65
C VAL A 13 6.48 -33.52 -14.94
N SER A 14 6.87 -34.55 -14.22
CA SER A 14 8.12 -35.26 -14.44
C SER A 14 7.90 -36.75 -14.23
N GLY A 15 8.46 -37.55 -15.15
CA GLY A 15 8.35 -39.00 -15.12
C GLY A 15 9.26 -39.62 -16.18
N PRO A 16 9.31 -40.96 -16.26
CA PRO A 16 10.15 -41.64 -17.24
C PRO A 16 9.56 -41.48 -18.65
N ALA A 17 10.39 -41.11 -19.62
CA ALA A 17 9.98 -41.02 -21.04
C ALA A 17 9.79 -42.38 -21.71
N SER A 18 10.45 -43.44 -21.21
CA SER A 18 10.28 -44.81 -21.72
C SER A 18 10.65 -45.84 -20.65
N LEU A 19 10.01 -47.00 -20.73
CA LEU A 19 10.26 -48.14 -19.87
C LEU A 19 10.53 -49.39 -20.70
N THR A 20 11.30 -50.32 -20.14
CA THR A 20 11.44 -51.66 -20.70
C THR A 20 10.67 -52.64 -19.82
N VAL A 21 9.67 -53.30 -20.40
CA VAL A 21 8.79 -54.24 -19.69
C VAL A 21 9.02 -55.60 -20.31
N GLY A 22 9.28 -56.62 -19.47
CA GLY A 22 9.38 -58.00 -19.91
C GLY A 22 8.03 -58.61 -20.31
N SER A 23 8.01 -59.69 -21.10
CA SER A 23 6.76 -60.40 -21.42
C SER A 23 6.12 -60.94 -20.15
N GLY A 24 4.84 -60.64 -19.94
CA GLY A 24 4.08 -61.07 -18.74
C GLY A 24 4.51 -60.42 -17.42
N SER A 25 5.37 -59.35 -17.51
CA SER A 25 5.83 -58.64 -16.31
C SER A 25 5.15 -57.25 -16.17
N GLU A 26 5.10 -56.75 -14.97
CA GLU A 26 4.67 -55.42 -14.63
C GLU A 26 5.83 -54.56 -14.11
N VAL A 27 5.87 -53.29 -14.50
CA VAL A 27 6.86 -52.33 -14.05
C VAL A 27 6.15 -51.11 -13.50
N ALA A 28 6.30 -50.86 -12.17
CA ALA A 28 5.81 -49.66 -11.56
C ALA A 28 6.71 -48.47 -11.85
N PHE A 29 6.12 -47.31 -12.10
CA PHE A 29 6.85 -46.05 -12.22
C PHE A 29 6.16 -44.93 -11.51
N GLN A 30 6.89 -43.87 -11.16
CA GLN A 30 6.39 -42.69 -10.49
C GLN A 30 6.30 -41.50 -11.46
N VAL A 31 5.19 -40.78 -11.37
CA VAL A 31 5.00 -39.47 -12.01
C VAL A 31 4.88 -38.45 -10.91
N SER A 32 5.73 -37.42 -10.96
CA SER A 32 5.64 -36.27 -10.07
C SER A 32 4.85 -35.19 -10.76
N ILE A 33 3.82 -34.70 -10.06
CA ILE A 33 2.96 -33.62 -10.53
C ILE A 33 3.15 -32.44 -9.55
N ARG A 34 3.43 -31.26 -10.08
CA ARG A 34 3.62 -30.04 -9.31
C ARG A 34 2.78 -28.92 -9.91
N ALA A 35 2.04 -28.20 -9.09
CA ALA A 35 1.43 -26.95 -9.47
C ALA A 35 2.53 -25.89 -9.61
N GLU A 36 2.50 -25.13 -10.70
CA GLU A 36 3.34 -23.95 -10.84
C GLU A 36 2.88 -22.86 -9.89
N LEU A 37 3.76 -21.90 -9.63
CA LEU A 37 3.42 -20.74 -8.83
C LEU A 37 2.26 -19.99 -9.52
N ARG A 38 1.15 -19.84 -8.80
CA ARG A 38 -0.09 -19.21 -9.31
C ARG A 38 -0.81 -20.01 -10.40
N ALA A 39 -0.65 -21.32 -10.44
CA ALA A 39 -1.51 -22.15 -11.28
C ALA A 39 -2.99 -21.85 -10.91
N PRO A 40 -3.87 -21.60 -11.90
CA PRO A 40 -5.26 -21.21 -11.64
C PRO A 40 -5.98 -22.24 -10.77
N GLU A 41 -6.92 -21.77 -9.96
CA GLU A 41 -7.81 -22.68 -9.23
C GLU A 41 -8.63 -23.53 -10.21
N GLY A 42 -9.07 -24.70 -9.75
CA GLY A 42 -9.97 -25.56 -10.50
C GLY A 42 -9.44 -26.98 -10.66
N GLN A 43 -10.12 -27.69 -11.58
CA GLN A 43 -9.82 -29.07 -11.91
C GLN A 43 -8.94 -29.13 -13.15
N HIS A 44 -7.78 -29.79 -13.04
CA HIS A 44 -6.81 -29.93 -14.11
C HIS A 44 -6.62 -31.41 -14.43
N GLN A 45 -6.85 -31.79 -15.68
CA GLN A 45 -6.66 -33.13 -16.13
C GLN A 45 -5.18 -33.40 -16.45
N VAL A 46 -4.67 -34.51 -15.92
CA VAL A 46 -3.37 -35.05 -16.25
C VAL A 46 -3.60 -36.37 -17.00
N SER A 47 -3.14 -36.47 -18.24
CA SER A 47 -3.25 -37.65 -19.07
C SER A 47 -1.89 -38.34 -19.22
N ILE A 48 -1.82 -39.60 -18.87
CA ILE A 48 -0.65 -40.41 -18.98
C ILE A 48 -0.96 -41.48 -20.06
N SER A 49 -0.19 -41.49 -21.17
CA SER A 49 -0.36 -42.46 -22.24
C SER A 49 0.87 -43.33 -22.36
N ALA A 50 0.63 -44.60 -22.59
CA ALA A 50 1.65 -45.64 -22.81
C ALA A 50 1.49 -46.26 -24.20
N GLU A 51 2.53 -46.26 -25.00
CA GLU A 51 2.57 -46.81 -26.37
C GLU A 51 3.72 -47.80 -26.46
N VAL A 52 3.45 -48.99 -26.98
CA VAL A 52 4.54 -49.96 -27.28
C VAL A 52 5.23 -49.56 -28.57
N THR A 53 6.49 -49.20 -28.46
CA THR A 53 7.31 -48.77 -29.61
C THR A 53 8.27 -49.86 -30.15
N MET A 54 8.58 -50.86 -29.31
CA MET A 54 9.45 -51.98 -29.71
C MET A 54 8.99 -53.27 -29.02
N ALA A 55 8.90 -54.35 -29.79
CA ALA A 55 8.67 -55.71 -29.28
C ALA A 55 9.83 -56.59 -29.73
N ASN A 56 10.52 -57.26 -28.81
CA ASN A 56 11.67 -58.13 -29.07
C ASN A 56 12.76 -57.51 -29.96
N GLY A 57 13.02 -56.17 -29.76
CA GLY A 57 14.00 -55.44 -30.55
C GLY A 57 13.52 -54.95 -31.94
N ILE A 58 12.29 -55.27 -32.33
CA ILE A 58 11.67 -54.87 -33.60
C ILE A 58 10.73 -53.69 -33.34
N PRO A 59 10.80 -52.56 -34.09
CA PRO A 59 9.86 -51.48 -34.02
C PRO A 59 8.43 -51.95 -34.32
N VAL A 60 7.48 -51.56 -33.48
CA VAL A 60 6.05 -51.85 -33.67
C VAL A 60 5.22 -50.57 -33.43
N THR A 61 4.08 -50.49 -34.09
CA THR A 61 3.09 -49.46 -33.85
C THR A 61 1.94 -50.06 -33.05
N SER A 62 1.59 -49.46 -31.93
CA SER A 62 0.45 -49.86 -31.14
C SER A 62 -0.41 -48.63 -30.80
N ASP A 63 -1.67 -48.86 -30.60
CA ASP A 63 -2.54 -47.80 -30.08
C ASP A 63 -2.12 -47.46 -28.63
N PRO A 64 -2.02 -46.17 -28.32
CA PRO A 64 -1.68 -45.75 -26.95
C PRO A 64 -2.82 -46.04 -25.98
N THR A 65 -2.49 -46.60 -24.85
CA THR A 65 -3.43 -46.71 -23.71
C THR A 65 -3.24 -45.52 -22.81
N SER A 66 -4.33 -44.83 -22.51
CA SER A 66 -4.32 -43.58 -21.70
C SER A 66 -5.03 -43.78 -20.39
N TYR A 67 -4.47 -43.16 -19.35
CA TYR A 67 -5.04 -43.07 -18.01
C TYR A 67 -5.11 -41.58 -17.62
N ASN A 68 -6.29 -41.16 -17.13
CA ASN A 68 -6.52 -39.78 -16.77
C ASN A 68 -6.65 -39.62 -15.25
N ILE A 69 -5.94 -38.66 -14.73
CA ILE A 69 -5.96 -38.25 -13.30
C ILE A 69 -6.52 -36.83 -13.22
N MET A 70 -7.38 -36.57 -12.24
CA MET A 70 -7.87 -35.24 -11.98
C MET A 70 -7.12 -34.64 -10.79
N ALA A 71 -6.37 -33.57 -11.04
CA ALA A 71 -5.71 -32.78 -10.02
C ALA A 71 -6.59 -31.55 -9.70
N ILE A 72 -6.81 -31.30 -8.41
CA ILE A 72 -7.60 -30.16 -7.95
C ILE A 72 -6.67 -29.15 -7.31
N ILE A 73 -6.60 -27.94 -7.88
CA ILE A 73 -5.91 -26.79 -7.30
C ILE A 73 -6.96 -25.96 -6.56
N ARG A 74 -6.73 -25.75 -5.27
CA ARG A 74 -7.58 -24.89 -4.46
C ARG A 74 -7.17 -23.44 -4.61
N GLN A 75 -8.13 -22.52 -4.46
CA GLN A 75 -7.85 -21.11 -4.32
C GLN A 75 -6.99 -20.86 -3.08
N PHE A 76 -6.09 -19.89 -3.15
CA PHE A 76 -5.39 -19.31 -2.01
C PHE A 76 -5.38 -17.78 -2.16
N SER A 77 -5.46 -17.12 -1.03
CA SER A 77 -5.36 -15.66 -0.99
C SER A 77 -3.92 -15.19 -0.89
N ARG A 78 -3.56 -14.21 -1.67
CA ARG A 78 -2.31 -13.48 -1.54
C ARG A 78 -2.50 -12.09 -2.12
N LEU A 79 -2.15 -11.08 -1.35
CA LEU A 79 -2.27 -9.69 -1.80
C LEU A 79 -1.00 -8.90 -1.52
N ARG A 80 -0.85 -7.82 -2.24
CA ARG A 80 0.21 -6.83 -2.04
C ARG A 80 -0.38 -5.44 -2.21
N VAL A 81 0.00 -4.53 -1.31
CA VAL A 81 -0.37 -3.12 -1.37
C VAL A 81 0.88 -2.29 -1.56
N ALA A 82 0.81 -1.30 -2.43
CA ALA A 82 1.87 -0.33 -2.65
C ALA A 82 1.29 1.08 -2.71
N SER A 83 2.11 2.08 -2.43
CA SER A 83 1.79 3.49 -2.65
C SER A 83 2.83 4.11 -3.59
N GLU A 84 2.42 5.05 -4.42
CA GLU A 84 3.35 5.77 -5.31
C GLU A 84 4.45 6.50 -4.51
N VAL A 85 4.08 7.02 -3.33
CA VAL A 85 4.98 7.76 -2.46
C VAL A 85 4.82 7.32 -1.02
N ALA A 86 5.94 7.15 -0.32
CA ALA A 86 5.95 6.79 1.09
C ALA A 86 5.89 8.01 2.03
N PHE A 87 6.24 9.19 1.52
CA PHE A 87 6.31 10.44 2.28
C PHE A 87 5.71 11.59 1.48
N LEU A 88 4.83 12.37 2.10
CA LEU A 88 4.21 13.55 1.52
C LEU A 88 4.29 14.74 2.46
N GLN A 89 4.77 15.87 1.93
CA GLN A 89 4.66 17.16 2.61
C GLN A 89 3.38 17.84 2.15
N LEU A 90 2.48 18.07 3.09
CA LEU A 90 1.16 18.63 2.84
C LEU A 90 0.98 20.00 3.51
N ARG A 91 0.07 20.79 2.94
CA ARG A 91 -0.33 22.08 3.52
C ARG A 91 -1.57 21.91 4.38
N PRO A 92 -1.75 22.68 5.45
CA PRO A 92 -3.00 22.70 6.22
C PRO A 92 -4.19 23.14 5.37
N LYS A 93 -5.39 22.63 5.68
CA LYS A 93 -6.67 23.04 5.07
C LYS A 93 -6.83 22.77 3.58
N VAL A 94 -6.15 21.74 3.08
CA VAL A 94 -6.16 21.37 1.65
C VAL A 94 -6.62 19.93 1.49
N ASP A 95 -7.34 19.67 0.42
CA ASP A 95 -7.79 18.33 0.03
C ASP A 95 -6.73 17.65 -0.84
N TYR A 96 -6.40 16.41 -0.51
CA TYR A 96 -5.44 15.59 -1.24
C TYR A 96 -6.05 14.24 -1.63
N ASN A 97 -5.64 13.74 -2.77
CA ASN A 97 -5.96 12.39 -3.22
C ASN A 97 -4.69 11.53 -3.10
N LEU A 98 -4.73 10.55 -2.22
CA LEU A 98 -3.67 9.57 -2.04
C LEU A 98 -4.04 8.32 -2.83
N ILE A 99 -3.10 7.77 -3.57
CA ILE A 99 -3.33 6.62 -4.44
C ILE A 99 -2.55 5.43 -3.89
N PHE A 100 -3.26 4.31 -3.73
CA PHE A 100 -2.71 3.03 -3.33
C PHE A 100 -3.03 2.00 -4.40
N ASP A 101 -2.04 1.22 -4.77
CA ASP A 101 -2.15 0.11 -5.72
C ASP A 101 -2.39 -1.18 -4.95
N VAL A 102 -3.50 -1.87 -5.22
CA VAL A 102 -3.82 -3.17 -4.63
C VAL A 102 -3.65 -4.24 -5.70
N TYR A 103 -2.84 -5.26 -5.41
CA TYR A 103 -2.53 -6.37 -6.30
C TYR A 103 -3.13 -7.66 -5.76
N ASN A 104 -3.71 -8.46 -6.64
CA ASN A 104 -4.06 -9.84 -6.35
C ASN A 104 -2.93 -10.76 -6.80
N ASP A 105 -2.13 -11.20 -5.85
CA ASP A 105 -1.04 -12.14 -6.06
C ASP A 105 -1.48 -13.62 -5.80
N GLY A 106 -2.78 -13.86 -5.55
CA GLY A 106 -3.41 -15.17 -5.44
C GLY A 106 -3.61 -15.86 -6.79
N ASN A 107 -4.24 -17.01 -6.81
CA ASN A 107 -4.46 -17.82 -8.01
C ASN A 107 -5.88 -17.80 -8.58
N ALA A 108 -6.76 -17.01 -7.97
CA ALA A 108 -8.13 -16.80 -8.43
C ALA A 108 -8.57 -15.35 -8.18
N MET A 109 -9.71 -14.96 -8.73
CA MET A 109 -10.35 -13.69 -8.43
C MET A 109 -10.68 -13.61 -6.93
N ASP A 110 -10.35 -12.47 -6.31
CA ASP A 110 -10.66 -12.20 -4.91
C ASP A 110 -11.22 -10.79 -4.75
N ARG A 111 -12.01 -10.61 -3.69
CA ARG A 111 -12.52 -9.31 -3.28
C ARG A 111 -11.71 -8.83 -2.08
N PHE A 112 -11.25 -7.60 -2.15
CA PHE A 112 -10.46 -6.97 -1.08
C PHE A 112 -11.27 -5.87 -0.42
N ASN A 113 -11.42 -5.98 0.90
CA ASN A 113 -12.00 -4.93 1.73
C ASN A 113 -10.93 -3.90 2.08
N ILE A 114 -11.26 -2.62 1.89
CA ILE A 114 -10.34 -1.49 2.00
C ILE A 114 -10.73 -0.63 3.19
N GLU A 115 -9.77 -0.31 4.03
CA GLU A 115 -9.95 0.57 5.19
C GLU A 115 -8.68 1.38 5.48
N VAL A 116 -8.82 2.48 6.20
CA VAL A 116 -7.72 3.15 6.90
C VAL A 116 -7.74 2.66 8.34
N GLN A 117 -6.72 1.89 8.73
CA GLN A 117 -6.69 1.21 10.01
C GLN A 117 -6.71 2.18 11.20
N ASN A 118 -6.02 3.31 11.08
CA ASN A 118 -5.94 4.34 12.10
C ASN A 118 -6.83 5.56 11.79
N TYR A 119 -8.03 5.29 11.25
CA TYR A 119 -8.98 6.33 10.88
C TYR A 119 -9.34 7.25 12.05
N ASP A 120 -9.67 6.67 13.21
CA ASP A 120 -10.11 7.41 14.40
C ASP A 120 -8.99 8.31 14.94
N GLU A 121 -7.75 7.83 15.00
CA GLU A 121 -6.59 8.60 15.42
C GLU A 121 -6.37 9.84 14.53
N LEU A 122 -6.46 9.65 13.20
CA LEU A 122 -6.32 10.75 12.25
C LEU A 122 -7.50 11.73 12.32
N ASN A 123 -8.71 11.23 12.55
CA ASN A 123 -9.89 12.06 12.71
C ASN A 123 -9.81 12.92 13.98
N ASP A 124 -9.32 12.37 15.09
CA ASP A 124 -9.09 13.09 16.35
C ASP A 124 -8.04 14.22 16.20
N GLU A 125 -7.03 14.01 15.33
CA GLU A 125 -6.06 15.04 14.97
C GLU A 125 -6.62 16.07 13.96
N GLY A 126 -7.88 15.91 13.56
CA GLY A 126 -8.61 16.85 12.70
C GLY A 126 -8.49 16.61 11.20
N PHE A 127 -8.00 15.44 10.79
CA PHE A 127 -8.08 14.99 9.39
C PHE A 127 -9.51 14.56 9.07
N GLN A 128 -9.92 14.80 7.83
CA GLN A 128 -11.16 14.23 7.28
C GLN A 128 -10.78 13.27 6.17
N LEU A 129 -11.13 12.01 6.35
CA LEU A 129 -10.81 10.94 5.42
C LEU A 129 -12.09 10.40 4.77
N SER A 130 -12.01 10.09 3.48
CA SER A 130 -13.06 9.42 2.73
C SER A 130 -12.45 8.41 1.78
N ILE A 131 -12.99 7.20 1.79
CA ILE A 131 -12.64 6.13 0.85
C ILE A 131 -13.87 5.87 0.00
N PRO A 132 -13.93 6.36 -1.25
CA PRO A 132 -15.09 6.17 -2.11
C PRO A 132 -15.34 4.69 -2.46
N LEU A 133 -14.29 3.87 -2.47
CA LEU A 133 -14.33 2.46 -2.82
C LEU A 133 -13.86 1.61 -1.65
N VAL A 134 -14.81 1.07 -0.88
CA VAL A 134 -14.54 0.28 0.32
C VAL A 134 -14.29 -1.20 0.04
N SER A 135 -14.55 -1.67 -1.18
CA SER A 135 -14.21 -3.02 -1.63
C SER A 135 -13.97 -3.04 -3.13
N VAL A 136 -13.09 -3.92 -3.59
CA VAL A 136 -12.70 -4.09 -4.99
C VAL A 136 -12.50 -5.56 -5.32
N GLU A 137 -12.95 -5.99 -6.49
CA GLU A 137 -12.69 -7.32 -7.05
C GLU A 137 -11.53 -7.24 -8.04
N ILE A 138 -10.53 -8.09 -7.86
CA ILE A 138 -9.35 -8.12 -8.72
C ILE A 138 -9.11 -9.57 -9.15
N GLU A 139 -9.02 -9.78 -10.47
CA GLU A 139 -8.64 -11.08 -11.02
C GLU A 139 -7.20 -11.44 -10.70
N SER A 140 -6.90 -12.73 -10.66
CA SER A 140 -5.53 -13.21 -10.50
C SER A 140 -4.64 -12.67 -11.63
N MET A 141 -3.47 -12.15 -11.27
CA MET A 141 -2.48 -11.60 -12.20
C MET A 141 -2.94 -10.38 -13.02
N ALA A 142 -4.09 -9.81 -12.72
CA ALA A 142 -4.52 -8.55 -13.32
C ALA A 142 -3.60 -7.38 -12.91
N PRO A 143 -3.59 -6.29 -13.68
CA PRO A 143 -2.98 -5.04 -13.25
C PRO A 143 -3.53 -4.60 -11.89
N PRO A 144 -2.75 -3.83 -11.11
CA PRO A 144 -3.22 -3.37 -9.81
C PRO A 144 -4.43 -2.45 -9.94
N GLU A 145 -5.34 -2.57 -9.00
CA GLU A 145 -6.44 -1.62 -8.89
C GLU A 145 -6.00 -0.41 -8.06
N LYS A 146 -6.28 0.79 -8.60
CA LYS A 146 -5.90 2.06 -7.98
C LYS A 146 -6.99 2.56 -7.05
N ILE A 147 -6.73 2.48 -5.76
CA ILE A 147 -7.66 2.94 -4.72
C ILE A 147 -7.29 4.36 -4.31
N ARG A 148 -8.28 5.24 -4.36
CA ARG A 148 -8.12 6.63 -3.95
C ARG A 148 -8.61 6.82 -2.53
N VAL A 149 -7.76 7.36 -1.67
CA VAL A 149 -8.12 7.87 -0.35
C VAL A 149 -8.14 9.39 -0.43
N GLN A 150 -9.30 9.98 -0.22
CA GLN A 150 -9.44 11.43 -0.14
C GLN A 150 -9.14 11.86 1.30
N MET A 151 -8.20 12.76 1.47
CA MET A 151 -7.77 13.25 2.76
C MET A 151 -7.76 14.77 2.78
N ARG A 152 -8.48 15.35 3.73
CA ARG A 152 -8.39 16.78 4.05
C ARG A 152 -7.55 16.97 5.29
N THR A 153 -6.54 17.83 5.19
CA THR A 153 -5.64 18.15 6.28
C THR A 153 -6.31 19.05 7.32
N PRO A 154 -5.88 19.00 8.60
CA PRO A 154 -6.41 19.82 9.68
C PRO A 154 -6.38 21.32 9.39
N LYS A 155 -7.34 22.05 9.95
CA LYS A 155 -7.43 23.51 9.79
C LYS A 155 -6.34 24.26 10.57
N ASN A 156 -6.02 23.79 11.76
CA ASN A 156 -5.07 24.41 12.67
C ASN A 156 -3.98 23.42 13.04
N GLN A 157 -2.78 23.64 12.51
CA GLN A 157 -1.63 22.78 12.79
C GLN A 157 -0.79 23.30 13.98
N GLY A 158 -1.04 24.53 14.43
CA GLY A 158 -0.22 25.19 15.46
C GLY A 158 1.14 25.65 14.90
N TRP A 159 2.08 25.86 15.81
CA TRP A 159 3.39 26.46 15.53
C TRP A 159 4.49 25.42 15.24
N THR A 160 4.20 24.15 15.49
CA THR A 160 5.18 23.06 15.38
C THR A 160 4.90 22.19 14.18
N ASP A 161 5.95 21.71 13.56
CA ASP A 161 5.91 20.68 12.54
C ASP A 161 5.38 19.37 13.13
N LYS A 162 4.50 18.69 12.41
CA LYS A 162 3.95 17.40 12.84
C LYS A 162 4.05 16.34 11.75
N TYR A 163 4.29 15.12 12.19
CA TYR A 163 4.32 13.92 11.36
C TYR A 163 3.16 13.02 11.75
N PHE A 164 2.45 12.55 10.74
CA PHE A 164 1.35 11.61 10.90
C PHE A 164 1.61 10.40 10.02
N SER A 165 1.11 9.24 10.41
CA SER A 165 1.14 8.05 9.57
C SER A 165 -0.28 7.69 9.15
N LEU A 166 -0.51 7.53 7.85
CA LEU A 166 -1.75 6.96 7.32
C LEU A 166 -1.50 5.48 7.04
N GLN A 167 -2.30 4.61 7.65
CA GLN A 167 -2.20 3.16 7.53
C GLN A 167 -3.34 2.63 6.65
N PHE A 168 -3.06 2.50 5.35
CA PHE A 168 -3.99 1.90 4.40
C PHE A 168 -3.93 0.39 4.51
N LYS A 169 -5.07 -0.26 4.73
CA LYS A 169 -5.18 -1.71 4.89
C LYS A 169 -6.13 -2.29 3.85
N ALA A 170 -5.68 -3.36 3.20
CA ALA A 170 -6.51 -4.20 2.35
C ALA A 170 -6.56 -5.61 2.93
N THR A 171 -7.75 -6.22 2.95
CA THR A 171 -8.00 -7.54 3.52
C THR A 171 -8.74 -8.41 2.50
N SER A 172 -8.22 -9.62 2.24
CA SER A 172 -8.85 -10.60 1.38
C SER A 172 -10.15 -11.13 1.98
N GLU A 173 -11.26 -11.04 1.25
CA GLU A 173 -12.54 -11.59 1.67
C GLU A 173 -12.54 -13.12 1.64
N TYR A 174 -11.89 -13.71 0.64
CA TYR A 174 -11.74 -15.16 0.55
C TYR A 174 -11.04 -15.73 1.78
N SER A 175 -9.94 -15.11 2.22
CA SER A 175 -9.21 -15.56 3.39
C SER A 175 -10.07 -15.55 4.67
N VAL A 176 -10.85 -14.50 4.85
CA VAL A 176 -11.76 -14.37 6.01
C VAL A 176 -12.84 -15.44 6.00
N ARG A 177 -13.44 -15.72 4.82
CA ARG A 177 -14.57 -16.65 4.68
C ARG A 177 -14.15 -18.10 4.63
N THR A 178 -13.02 -18.42 4.01
CA THR A 178 -12.67 -19.81 3.66
C THR A 178 -11.40 -20.31 4.34
N GLU A 179 -10.36 -19.47 4.45
CA GLU A 179 -9.10 -19.88 5.08
C GLU A 179 -9.16 -19.77 6.62
N GLY A 180 -10.12 -19.00 7.17
CA GLY A 180 -10.31 -18.84 8.61
C GLY A 180 -9.26 -17.94 9.29
N ILE A 181 -8.25 -17.49 8.54
CA ILE A 181 -7.20 -16.57 8.99
C ILE A 181 -7.20 -15.38 8.03
N PRO A 182 -7.53 -14.17 8.51
CA PRO A 182 -7.52 -12.99 7.64
C PRO A 182 -6.14 -12.73 7.05
N ASN A 183 -6.05 -12.74 5.72
CA ASN A 183 -4.86 -12.31 4.99
C ASN A 183 -5.05 -10.84 4.63
N TYR A 184 -4.21 -9.97 5.17
CA TYR A 184 -4.24 -8.53 4.93
C TYR A 184 -2.84 -7.96 4.76
N GLN A 185 -2.77 -6.80 4.12
CA GLN A 185 -1.56 -5.99 4.06
C GLN A 185 -1.84 -4.55 4.44
N ILE A 186 -0.89 -3.96 5.16
CA ILE A 186 -0.92 -2.57 5.56
C ILE A 186 0.21 -1.84 4.85
N GLN A 187 -0.14 -0.76 4.16
CA GLN A 187 0.83 0.17 3.60
C GLN A 187 0.77 1.47 4.39
N THR A 188 1.88 1.83 5.00
CA THR A 188 2.01 3.08 5.76
C THR A 188 2.58 4.18 4.87
N MET A 189 1.93 5.35 4.91
CA MET A 189 2.38 6.57 4.27
C MET A 189 2.59 7.64 5.35
N THR A 190 3.76 8.27 5.36
CA THR A 190 4.04 9.37 6.28
C THR A 190 3.60 10.69 5.69
N VAL A 191 2.79 11.42 6.44
CA VAL A 191 2.29 12.75 6.12
C VAL A 191 2.96 13.77 7.02
N TYR A 192 3.69 14.70 6.42
CA TYR A 192 4.33 15.80 7.12
C TYR A 192 3.54 17.09 6.88
N ILE A 193 3.13 17.76 7.94
CA ILE A 193 2.48 19.07 7.87
C ILE A 193 3.36 20.08 8.59
N ARG A 194 3.79 21.08 7.84
CA ARG A 194 4.61 22.16 8.36
C ARG A 194 3.79 23.09 9.24
N GLY A 195 4.31 23.40 10.41
CA GLY A 195 3.74 24.42 11.31
C GLY A 195 3.79 25.81 10.67
N VAL A 196 2.89 26.66 11.08
CA VAL A 196 2.87 28.08 10.65
C VAL A 196 3.85 28.83 11.53
N TYR A 197 5.08 29.00 11.06
CA TYR A 197 6.03 29.90 11.71
C TYR A 197 5.74 31.33 11.25
N LEU A 198 5.36 32.21 12.19
CA LEU A 198 5.29 33.65 11.94
C LEU A 198 6.69 34.24 12.17
N PRO A 199 7.47 34.52 11.12
CA PRO A 199 8.77 35.17 11.29
C PRO A 199 8.52 36.61 11.74
N GLY A 200 9.08 37.02 12.86
CA GLY A 200 9.22 38.43 13.19
C GLY A 200 8.58 38.94 14.45
N PHE A 201 7.87 38.14 15.23
CA PHE A 201 7.47 38.51 16.58
C PHE A 201 8.34 37.80 17.62
N GLU A 202 9.65 37.98 17.54
CA GLU A 202 10.47 37.69 18.70
C GLU A 202 10.06 38.70 19.80
N PHE A 203 9.55 38.18 20.92
CA PHE A 203 9.08 38.98 22.07
C PHE A 203 10.12 40.04 22.48
N ILE A 204 11.41 39.72 22.39
CA ILE A 204 12.54 40.61 22.65
C ILE A 204 12.58 41.77 21.65
N GLY A 205 12.41 41.51 20.35
CA GLY A 205 12.41 42.57 19.34
C GLY A 205 11.23 43.50 19.47
N THR A 206 10.04 42.98 19.77
CA THR A 206 8.84 43.77 20.00
C THR A 206 8.96 44.62 21.28
N MET A 207 9.49 44.06 22.37
CA MET A 207 9.75 44.81 23.59
C MET A 207 10.80 45.93 23.36
N MET A 208 11.84 45.66 22.60
CA MET A 208 12.85 46.68 22.25
C MET A 208 12.26 47.82 21.44
N MET A 209 11.46 47.50 20.42
CA MET A 209 10.81 48.53 19.60
C MET A 209 9.77 49.36 20.40
N THR A 210 9.01 48.74 21.26
CA THR A 210 8.06 49.46 22.15
C THR A 210 8.79 50.30 23.21
N ALA A 211 9.92 49.81 23.75
CA ALA A 211 10.74 50.58 24.68
C ALA A 211 11.39 51.81 24.02
N LEU A 212 11.90 51.64 22.79
CA LEU A 212 12.45 52.75 21.99
C LEU A 212 11.39 53.79 21.63
N ALA A 213 10.19 53.35 21.25
CA ALA A 213 9.08 54.23 20.94
C ALA A 213 8.64 55.01 22.22
N ALA A 214 8.54 54.35 23.38
CA ALA A 214 8.19 55.01 24.64
C ALA A 214 9.28 56.03 25.09
N ALA A 215 10.57 55.69 24.92
CA ALA A 215 11.67 56.59 25.20
C ALA A 215 11.66 57.84 24.28
N ALA A 216 11.34 57.65 23.01
CA ALA A 216 11.23 58.74 22.04
C ALA A 216 10.05 59.70 22.39
N PHE A 217 8.91 59.15 22.84
CA PHE A 217 7.78 59.94 23.31
C PHE A 217 8.08 60.68 24.61
N ALA A 218 8.71 60.02 25.59
CA ALA A 218 9.09 60.66 26.84
C ALA A 218 10.13 61.79 26.65
N GLY A 219 11.09 61.60 25.75
CA GLY A 219 12.06 62.65 25.41
C GLY A 219 11.43 63.87 24.72
N ARG A 220 10.32 63.69 24.03
CA ARG A 220 9.62 64.80 23.37
C ARG A 220 8.81 65.61 24.34
N THR A 221 8.10 64.97 25.30
CA THR A 221 7.33 65.65 26.32
C THR A 221 8.21 66.39 27.33
N SER A 222 9.42 65.90 27.67
CA SER A 222 10.37 66.62 28.51
C SER A 222 10.89 67.91 27.84
N ARG A 223 11.12 67.90 26.55
CA ARG A 223 11.56 69.09 25.81
C ARG A 223 10.49 70.17 25.75
N GLU A 224 9.22 69.80 25.56
CA GLU A 224 8.09 70.74 25.56
C GLU A 224 7.92 71.42 26.95
N SER A 225 8.13 70.66 28.07
CA SER A 225 8.02 71.21 29.43
C SER A 225 9.20 72.13 29.79
N ASP A 226 10.41 71.91 29.26
CA ASP A 226 11.55 72.77 29.46
C ASP A 226 11.40 74.10 28.71
N ASP A 227 10.89 74.05 27.46
CA ASP A 227 10.60 75.26 26.66
C ASP A 227 9.51 76.11 27.27
N GLU A 228 8.44 75.57 27.86
CA GLU A 228 7.38 76.30 28.59
C GLU A 228 7.92 76.95 29.88
N SER A 229 8.81 76.27 30.61
CA SER A 229 9.39 76.81 31.86
C SER A 229 10.36 77.99 31.58
N GLU A 230 11.10 77.94 30.49
CA GLU A 230 12.03 78.99 30.03
C GLU A 230 11.26 80.22 29.56
N LEU A 231 10.12 80.10 28.91
CA LEU A 231 9.24 81.17 28.46
C LEU A 231 8.59 81.88 29.68
N VAL A 232 8.18 81.19 30.74
CA VAL A 232 7.59 81.70 31.91
C VAL A 232 8.62 82.49 32.76
N GLU A 233 9.90 82.06 32.79
CA GLU A 233 10.99 82.74 33.50
C GLU A 233 11.39 84.06 32.82
N LEU A 234 11.36 84.11 31.47
CA LEU A 234 11.58 85.33 30.71
C LEU A 234 10.53 86.36 30.87
N ASP A 235 9.24 86.01 30.98
CA ASP A 235 8.13 86.89 31.16
C ASP A 235 8.11 87.55 32.61
N SER A 236 8.64 86.83 33.58
CA SER A 236 8.75 87.33 34.98
C SER A 236 9.89 88.34 35.17
N ARG A 237 10.80 88.52 34.24
CA ARG A 237 11.93 89.48 34.28
C ARG A 237 11.65 90.80 33.60
N ILE A 238 10.46 91.01 32.98
CA ILE A 238 10.11 92.19 32.22
C ILE A 238 9.15 93.14 33.01
N PHE A 239 8.77 92.79 34.21
CA PHE A 239 7.94 93.64 35.09
C PHE A 239 8.68 94.08 36.33
#